data_794a497eb7183bed378e342afe49c39b
#
_entry.id   794a497eb7183bed378e342afe49c39b
#
_cell.length_a   1.000
_cell.length_b   1.000
_cell.length_c   1.000
_cell.angle_alpha   90.00
_cell.angle_beta   90.00
_cell.angle_gamma   90.00
#
_symmetry.space_group_name_H-M   'P 1'
#
loop_
_entity.id
_entity.type
_entity.pdbx_description
1 polymer ?
#
loop_
_entity_poly.entity_id
_entity_poly.type
_entity_poly.pdbx_seq_one_letter_code
_entity_poly.pdbx_strand_id
1 'polypeptide(L)'
;MTDRTTRLPGTDTTAFAAKDLLSAETSMDAVTLHVADLDLMTRYYRDALSLAVLTPSDALLAAIPGAGAGSRDETVVLGRGATPLVVLRRGQDLPRARRGEAGLFHTALLFDDAPALAAAVASVARTAPSTFVGSGDHLVSEAFYFTDPEGNGVELYHDRPRETWTWQDGQVAMDTLYIDPNAFMQEHLTDAALERALSTDVVGPDDTVVGHVHLQVGDIATAREFYVDTLGFEATASLPSALFVSAGGYHHHMAMNTWNSQGAGPRASTLGLGQVAISVPSEDDVTALVDRLSRRGIQMRHDGATLRFDDPWKNLIEVAVR
;
A
#
# COMPACT_ATOMS: atom_id res chain seq x y z
N MET A 1 44.44 -13.97 40.18
CA MET A 1 43.95 -14.03 38.78
C MET A 1 42.43 -13.95 38.84
N THR A 2 41.89 -12.75 38.67
CA THR A 2 40.47 -12.44 38.76
C THR A 2 39.94 -12.31 37.34
N ASP A 3 39.08 -13.25 36.97
CA ASP A 3 38.35 -13.28 35.69
C ASP A 3 37.29 -12.18 35.69
N ARG A 4 37.42 -11.22 34.78
CA ARG A 4 36.42 -10.16 34.50
C ARG A 4 35.65 -10.55 33.24
N THR A 5 34.58 -11.29 33.42
CA THR A 5 33.54 -11.43 32.36
C THR A 5 32.80 -10.11 32.21
N THR A 6 33.08 -9.39 31.13
CA THR A 6 32.38 -8.20 30.72
C THR A 6 31.02 -8.62 30.14
N ARG A 7 29.95 -8.41 30.90
CA ARG A 7 28.56 -8.54 30.41
C ARG A 7 28.28 -7.41 29.42
N LEU A 8 27.96 -7.73 28.18
CA LEU A 8 27.39 -6.80 27.22
C LEU A 8 26.00 -6.33 27.73
N PRO A 9 25.67 -5.06 27.57
CA PRO A 9 24.34 -4.57 27.96
C PRO A 9 23.27 -5.27 27.12
N GLY A 10 22.30 -5.90 27.81
CA GLY A 10 21.17 -6.54 27.22
C GLY A 10 20.35 -5.50 26.44
N THR A 11 19.98 -5.84 25.22
CA THR A 11 18.94 -5.16 24.47
C THR A 11 17.64 -5.33 25.24
N ASP A 12 17.19 -4.25 25.86
CA ASP A 12 15.89 -4.16 26.51
C ASP A 12 14.83 -4.18 25.39
N THR A 13 14.37 -5.35 25.00
CA THR A 13 13.15 -5.51 24.21
C THR A 13 11.99 -5.23 25.16
N THR A 14 11.65 -3.96 25.36
CA THR A 14 10.37 -3.58 25.95
C THR A 14 9.28 -4.10 25.01
N ALA A 15 8.64 -5.20 25.41
CA ALA A 15 7.42 -5.67 24.77
C ALA A 15 6.41 -4.50 24.84
N PHE A 16 6.00 -3.99 23.68
CA PHE A 16 4.95 -2.97 23.61
C PHE A 16 3.72 -3.48 24.32
N ALA A 17 3.08 -2.64 25.15
CA ALA A 17 1.79 -2.99 25.72
C ALA A 17 0.79 -3.13 24.55
N ALA A 18 -0.14 -4.08 24.61
CA ALA A 18 -1.13 -4.31 23.56
C ALA A 18 -1.87 -3.02 23.10
N LYS A 19 -2.05 -2.06 23.99
CA LYS A 19 -2.63 -0.73 23.73
C LYS A 19 -1.75 0.18 22.84
N ASP A 20 -0.49 -0.16 22.62
CA ASP A 20 0.44 0.62 21.79
C ASP A 20 0.55 0.05 20.34
N LEU A 21 -0.13 -1.07 20.06
CA LEU A 21 -0.24 -1.65 18.72
C LEU A 21 -1.51 -1.15 18.01
N LEU A 22 -1.47 -1.19 16.69
CA LEU A 22 -2.67 -1.05 15.86
C LEU A 22 -3.54 -2.29 16.02
N SER A 23 -4.88 -2.11 15.86
CA SER A 23 -5.82 -3.22 15.89
C SER A 23 -5.47 -4.28 14.83
N ALA A 24 -5.68 -5.55 15.17
CA ALA A 24 -5.49 -6.67 14.24
C ALA A 24 -6.38 -6.59 12.98
N GLU A 25 -7.48 -5.83 13.04
CA GLU A 25 -8.41 -5.61 11.94
C GLU A 25 -8.06 -4.36 11.11
N THR A 26 -6.91 -3.73 11.37
CA THR A 26 -6.39 -2.64 10.54
C THR A 26 -6.16 -3.14 9.12
N SER A 27 -6.57 -2.35 8.13
CA SER A 27 -6.39 -2.65 6.70
C SER A 27 -5.98 -1.41 5.93
N MET A 28 -5.55 -1.60 4.68
CA MET A 28 -5.31 -0.50 3.77
C MET A 28 -6.61 -0.06 3.10
N ASP A 29 -6.63 1.17 2.62
CA ASP A 29 -7.72 1.74 1.86
C ASP A 29 -7.19 2.36 0.56
N ALA A 30 -8.08 3.01 -0.22
CA ALA A 30 -7.75 3.58 -1.53
C ALA A 30 -6.53 4.51 -1.48
N VAL A 31 -5.59 4.30 -2.38
CA VAL A 31 -4.42 5.17 -2.54
C VAL A 31 -4.76 6.35 -3.44
N THR A 32 -4.40 7.57 -3.03
CA THR A 32 -4.55 8.75 -3.88
C THR A 32 -3.26 9.02 -4.64
N LEU A 33 -3.37 9.21 -5.96
CA LEU A 33 -2.28 9.59 -6.85
C LEU A 33 -2.55 10.97 -7.46
N HIS A 34 -1.56 11.85 -7.44
CA HIS A 34 -1.54 13.07 -8.24
C HIS A 34 -1.02 12.74 -9.64
N VAL A 35 -1.81 13.04 -10.67
CA VAL A 35 -1.53 12.66 -12.05
C VAL A 35 -1.55 13.89 -12.98
N ALA A 36 -0.68 13.91 -13.98
CA ALA A 36 -0.64 15.00 -14.95
C ALA A 36 -1.75 14.85 -16.01
N ASP A 37 -1.93 13.64 -16.53
CA ASP A 37 -2.96 13.30 -17.53
C ASP A 37 -4.01 12.37 -16.92
N LEU A 38 -5.08 12.98 -16.39
CA LEU A 38 -6.16 12.25 -15.73
C LEU A 38 -6.87 11.27 -16.67
N ASP A 39 -7.03 11.63 -17.95
CA ASP A 39 -7.73 10.78 -18.93
C ASP A 39 -6.88 9.56 -19.31
N LEU A 40 -5.58 9.74 -19.53
CA LEU A 40 -4.63 8.66 -19.82
C LEU A 40 -4.58 7.67 -18.65
N MET A 41 -4.44 8.18 -17.44
CA MET A 41 -4.37 7.37 -16.24
C MET A 41 -5.68 6.64 -15.96
N THR A 42 -6.83 7.32 -16.13
CA THR A 42 -8.14 6.68 -15.99
C THR A 42 -8.30 5.52 -16.98
N ARG A 43 -7.91 5.71 -18.25
CA ARG A 43 -7.95 4.62 -19.23
C ARG A 43 -7.07 3.44 -18.82
N TYR A 44 -5.85 3.69 -18.32
CA TYR A 44 -4.95 2.62 -17.88
C TYR A 44 -5.56 1.80 -16.75
N TYR A 45 -5.99 2.45 -15.67
CA TYR A 45 -6.56 1.75 -14.52
C TYR A 45 -7.88 1.05 -14.85
N ARG A 46 -8.72 1.65 -15.71
CA ARG A 46 -9.97 1.05 -16.16
C ARG A 46 -9.74 -0.12 -17.13
N ASP A 47 -8.98 0.10 -18.20
CA ASP A 47 -8.94 -0.82 -19.35
C ASP A 47 -7.86 -1.91 -19.16
N ALA A 48 -6.71 -1.58 -18.56
CA ALA A 48 -5.65 -2.55 -18.33
C ALA A 48 -5.82 -3.29 -16.98
N LEU A 49 -6.12 -2.58 -15.90
CA LEU A 49 -6.30 -3.20 -14.59
C LEU A 49 -7.76 -3.65 -14.33
N SER A 50 -8.66 -3.45 -15.29
CA SER A 50 -10.08 -3.84 -15.21
C SER A 50 -10.80 -3.23 -14.00
N LEU A 51 -10.50 -1.99 -13.65
CA LEU A 51 -11.19 -1.26 -12.59
C LEU A 51 -12.38 -0.47 -13.15
N ALA A 52 -13.46 -0.39 -12.40
CA ALA A 52 -14.61 0.45 -12.73
C ALA A 52 -14.39 1.89 -12.25
N VAL A 53 -14.88 2.86 -13.01
CA VAL A 53 -15.01 4.24 -12.53
C VAL A 53 -16.20 4.30 -11.59
N LEU A 54 -15.96 4.62 -10.33
CA LEU A 54 -16.98 4.71 -9.29
C LEU A 54 -17.49 6.15 -9.16
N THR A 55 -18.77 6.28 -8.80
CA THR A 55 -19.30 7.58 -8.39
C THR A 55 -18.87 7.85 -6.95
N PRO A 56 -17.99 8.84 -6.70
CA PRO A 56 -17.50 9.04 -5.34
C PRO A 56 -18.62 9.57 -4.43
N SER A 57 -18.69 9.04 -3.21
CA SER A 57 -19.54 9.61 -2.16
C SER A 57 -19.00 10.97 -1.69
N ASP A 58 -19.86 11.80 -1.10
CA ASP A 58 -19.42 13.07 -0.52
C ASP A 58 -18.41 12.85 0.62
N ALA A 59 -18.55 11.75 1.37
CA ALA A 59 -17.62 11.36 2.42
C ALA A 59 -16.24 11.03 1.85
N LEU A 60 -16.17 10.23 0.75
CA LEU A 60 -14.91 9.91 0.09
C LEU A 60 -14.23 11.18 -0.47
N LEU A 61 -15.00 12.08 -1.10
CA LEU A 61 -14.45 13.35 -1.59
C LEU A 61 -13.94 14.24 -0.47
N ALA A 62 -14.63 14.27 0.66
CA ALA A 62 -14.19 15.02 1.85
C ALA A 62 -12.90 14.44 2.47
N ALA A 63 -12.69 13.14 2.35
CA ALA A 63 -11.47 12.46 2.81
C ALA A 63 -10.24 12.76 1.93
N ILE A 64 -10.43 13.18 0.66
CA ILE A 64 -9.32 13.49 -0.24
C ILE A 64 -8.78 14.90 0.08
N PRO A 65 -7.50 15.07 0.45
CA PRO A 65 -6.92 16.37 0.77
C PRO A 65 -7.07 17.38 -0.37
N GLY A 66 -7.67 18.54 -0.07
CA GLY A 66 -7.88 19.62 -1.03
C GLY A 66 -8.95 19.35 -2.08
N ALA A 67 -9.76 18.29 -1.96
CA ALA A 67 -10.98 18.09 -2.72
C ALA A 67 -12.07 19.00 -2.17
N GLY A 68 -11.98 20.30 -2.40
CA GLY A 68 -13.07 21.25 -2.15
C GLY A 68 -14.20 21.08 -3.16
N ALA A 69 -15.33 21.76 -2.96
CA ALA A 69 -16.56 21.63 -3.76
C ALA A 69 -16.41 21.89 -5.28
N GLY A 70 -15.23 22.25 -5.77
CA GLY A 70 -14.91 22.45 -7.20
C GLY A 70 -14.13 21.32 -7.87
N SER A 71 -13.75 20.25 -7.15
CA SER A 71 -12.75 19.29 -7.65
C SER A 71 -13.33 17.98 -8.19
N ARG A 72 -14.66 17.85 -8.37
CA ARG A 72 -15.25 16.62 -8.94
C ARG A 72 -14.74 16.33 -10.36
N ASP A 73 -14.56 17.36 -11.18
CA ASP A 73 -14.03 17.23 -12.55
C ASP A 73 -12.51 16.98 -12.59
N GLU A 74 -11.83 17.09 -11.45
CA GLU A 74 -10.40 16.88 -11.30
C GLU A 74 -10.04 15.58 -10.54
N THR A 75 -11.05 14.78 -10.20
CA THR A 75 -10.88 13.57 -9.42
C THR A 75 -11.66 12.41 -10.03
N VAL A 76 -10.99 11.29 -10.23
CA VAL A 76 -11.59 10.02 -10.65
C VAL A 76 -11.31 8.97 -9.59
N VAL A 77 -12.35 8.28 -9.17
CA VAL A 77 -12.23 7.13 -8.26
C VAL A 77 -12.40 5.87 -9.07
N LEU A 78 -11.45 4.95 -8.92
CA LEU A 78 -11.49 3.65 -9.58
C LEU A 78 -11.46 2.55 -8.51
N GLY A 79 -12.20 1.49 -8.78
CA GLY A 79 -12.30 0.37 -7.86
C GLY A 79 -12.97 -0.85 -8.47
N ARG A 80 -13.34 -1.80 -7.62
CA ARG A 80 -14.07 -3.00 -8.02
C ARG A 80 -15.31 -3.17 -7.14
N GLY A 81 -16.42 -3.57 -7.74
CA GLY A 81 -17.70 -3.53 -7.04
C GLY A 81 -17.99 -2.12 -6.50
N ALA A 82 -18.18 -2.00 -5.20
CA ALA A 82 -18.34 -0.72 -4.50
C ALA A 82 -17.07 -0.24 -3.77
N THR A 83 -15.98 -1.01 -3.84
CA THR A 83 -14.73 -0.76 -3.10
C THR A 83 -13.81 0.15 -3.90
N PRO A 84 -13.52 1.39 -3.43
CA PRO A 84 -12.49 2.24 -4.00
C PRO A 84 -11.10 1.63 -3.79
N LEU A 85 -10.24 1.69 -4.81
CA LEU A 85 -8.87 1.19 -4.76
C LEU A 85 -7.85 2.28 -5.08
N VAL A 86 -8.16 3.09 -6.11
CA VAL A 86 -7.28 4.16 -6.57
C VAL A 86 -8.10 5.43 -6.79
N VAL A 87 -7.61 6.53 -6.21
CA VAL A 87 -8.13 7.87 -6.43
C VAL A 87 -7.12 8.64 -7.27
N LEU A 88 -7.46 8.94 -8.51
CA LEU A 88 -6.66 9.78 -9.39
C LEU A 88 -7.07 11.23 -9.22
N ARG A 89 -6.12 12.09 -8.97
CA ARG A 89 -6.35 13.52 -8.83
C ARG A 89 -5.46 14.31 -9.78
N ARG A 90 -6.06 15.21 -10.54
CA ARG A 90 -5.32 16.08 -11.45
C ARG A 90 -4.32 16.97 -10.66
N GLY A 91 -3.06 16.87 -11.02
CA GLY A 91 -1.96 17.65 -10.44
C GLY A 91 -1.08 18.26 -11.52
N GLN A 92 -1.71 18.81 -12.59
CA GLN A 92 -0.99 19.29 -13.80
C GLN A 92 0.11 20.31 -13.51
N ASP A 93 0.03 21.06 -12.40
CA ASP A 93 1.03 22.05 -12.00
C ASP A 93 2.09 21.47 -11.05
N LEU A 94 1.98 20.21 -10.67
CA LEU A 94 2.95 19.55 -9.82
C LEU A 94 4.13 19.05 -10.65
N PRO A 95 5.38 19.19 -10.15
CA PRO A 95 6.53 18.63 -10.80
C PRO A 95 6.51 17.10 -10.71
N ARG A 96 7.18 16.42 -11.64
CA ARG A 96 7.46 14.98 -11.51
C ARG A 96 8.42 14.73 -10.34
N ALA A 97 8.22 13.64 -9.63
CA ALA A 97 9.18 13.17 -8.62
C ALA A 97 10.54 12.91 -9.28
N ARG A 98 11.62 13.25 -8.59
CA ARG A 98 12.98 13.04 -9.08
C ARG A 98 13.48 11.65 -8.65
N ARG A 99 14.42 11.13 -9.41
CA ARG A 99 15.13 9.92 -8.97
C ARG A 99 15.85 10.18 -7.64
N GLY A 100 15.72 9.25 -6.71
CA GLY A 100 16.32 9.38 -5.38
C GLY A 100 15.45 10.07 -4.33
N GLU A 101 14.26 10.54 -4.69
CA GLU A 101 13.29 11.07 -3.73
C GLU A 101 12.49 9.95 -3.06
N ALA A 102 12.00 10.23 -1.85
CA ALA A 102 11.02 9.40 -1.17
C ALA A 102 9.65 9.51 -1.85
N GLY A 103 8.77 8.54 -1.63
CA GLY A 103 7.42 8.51 -2.20
C GLY A 103 6.91 7.10 -2.43
N LEU A 104 6.08 6.91 -3.44
CA LEU A 104 5.52 5.60 -3.78
C LEU A 104 6.57 4.71 -4.45
N PHE A 105 6.67 3.45 -4.01
CA PHE A 105 7.32 2.39 -4.77
C PHE A 105 6.26 1.63 -5.58
N HIS A 106 5.22 1.10 -4.93
CA HIS A 106 4.02 0.58 -5.59
C HIS A 106 2.78 0.59 -4.68
N THR A 107 1.61 0.59 -5.33
CA THR A 107 0.33 0.21 -4.73
C THR A 107 0.04 -1.23 -5.12
N ALA A 108 -0.33 -2.08 -4.17
CA ALA A 108 -0.60 -3.48 -4.40
C ALA A 108 -2.08 -3.80 -4.27
N LEU A 109 -2.65 -4.39 -5.32
CA LEU A 109 -4.03 -4.83 -5.39
C LEU A 109 -4.09 -6.34 -5.13
N LEU A 110 -4.75 -6.72 -4.04
CA LEU A 110 -4.95 -8.11 -3.62
C LEU A 110 -6.18 -8.69 -4.28
N PHE A 111 -6.01 -9.78 -4.99
CA PHE A 111 -7.08 -10.58 -5.59
C PHE A 111 -7.38 -11.81 -4.72
N ASP A 112 -8.61 -12.25 -4.72
CA ASP A 112 -9.07 -13.38 -3.88
C ASP A 112 -8.36 -14.70 -4.19
N ASP A 113 -8.09 -14.94 -5.48
CA ASP A 113 -7.54 -16.19 -5.93
C ASP A 113 -6.65 -16.06 -7.18
N ALA A 114 -5.90 -17.10 -7.47
CA ALA A 114 -5.02 -17.16 -8.64
C ALA A 114 -5.76 -16.99 -9.98
N PRO A 115 -6.98 -17.55 -10.21
CA PRO A 115 -7.76 -17.26 -11.41
C PRO A 115 -8.10 -15.79 -11.61
N ALA A 116 -8.50 -15.06 -10.56
CA ALA A 116 -8.80 -13.65 -10.63
C ALA A 116 -7.54 -12.81 -10.94
N LEU A 117 -6.41 -13.14 -10.30
CA LEU A 117 -5.12 -12.56 -10.60
C LEU A 117 -4.69 -12.85 -12.06
N ALA A 118 -4.81 -14.11 -12.53
CA ALA A 118 -4.45 -14.48 -13.88
C ALA A 118 -5.26 -13.71 -14.93
N ALA A 119 -6.55 -13.48 -14.67
CA ALA A 119 -7.40 -12.68 -15.55
C ALA A 119 -6.99 -11.21 -15.57
N ALA A 120 -6.61 -10.63 -14.43
CA ALA A 120 -6.10 -9.26 -14.36
C ALA A 120 -4.76 -9.12 -15.11
N VAL A 121 -3.82 -10.05 -14.90
CA VAL A 121 -2.54 -10.10 -15.62
C VAL A 121 -2.76 -10.24 -17.14
N ALA A 122 -3.67 -11.11 -17.58
CA ALA A 122 -4.03 -11.26 -18.98
C ALA A 122 -4.63 -9.98 -19.59
N SER A 123 -5.41 -9.23 -18.81
CA SER A 123 -5.95 -7.93 -19.23
C SER A 123 -4.82 -6.92 -19.48
N VAL A 124 -3.85 -6.80 -18.56
CA VAL A 124 -2.68 -5.93 -18.76
C VAL A 124 -1.83 -6.38 -19.94
N ALA A 125 -1.57 -7.68 -20.05
CA ALA A 125 -0.78 -8.24 -21.16
C ALA A 125 -1.39 -7.94 -22.54
N ARG A 126 -2.72 -7.88 -22.63
CA ARG A 126 -3.44 -7.54 -23.85
C ARG A 126 -3.45 -6.03 -24.13
N THR A 127 -3.65 -5.21 -23.10
CA THR A 127 -3.98 -3.78 -23.24
C THR A 127 -2.75 -2.89 -23.10
N ALA A 128 -1.81 -3.24 -22.24
CA ALA A 128 -0.63 -2.44 -21.90
C ALA A 128 0.62 -3.30 -21.63
N PRO A 129 1.03 -4.21 -22.54
CA PRO A 129 2.11 -5.18 -22.29
C PRO A 129 3.46 -4.53 -21.97
N SER A 130 3.71 -3.31 -22.44
CA SER A 130 4.96 -2.58 -22.18
C SER A 130 5.11 -2.09 -20.75
N THR A 131 4.07 -2.18 -19.92
CA THR A 131 4.09 -1.74 -18.51
C THR A 131 4.58 -2.82 -17.55
N PHE A 132 4.72 -4.08 -18.01
CA PHE A 132 5.23 -5.18 -17.20
C PHE A 132 6.68 -4.97 -16.78
N VAL A 133 6.96 -5.14 -15.48
CA VAL A 133 8.26 -4.95 -14.85
C VAL A 133 8.87 -6.27 -14.39
N GLY A 134 8.06 -7.18 -13.90
CA GLY A 134 8.54 -8.46 -13.36
C GLY A 134 7.45 -9.23 -12.59
N SER A 135 7.85 -10.34 -12.02
CA SER A 135 7.01 -11.23 -11.22
C SER A 135 7.79 -11.79 -10.05
N GLY A 136 7.10 -12.23 -9.01
CA GLY A 136 7.73 -12.82 -7.84
C GLY A 136 6.79 -13.74 -7.05
N ASP A 137 7.28 -14.94 -6.72
CA ASP A 137 6.73 -15.77 -5.65
C ASP A 137 7.45 -15.36 -4.35
N HIS A 138 6.69 -14.79 -3.43
CA HIS A 138 7.20 -14.30 -2.17
C HIS A 138 7.07 -15.29 -1.02
N LEU A 139 6.74 -16.56 -1.31
CA LEU A 139 6.44 -17.64 -0.34
C LEU A 139 5.12 -17.43 0.41
N VAL A 140 4.69 -16.20 0.59
CA VAL A 140 3.42 -15.79 1.21
C VAL A 140 2.39 -15.36 0.17
N SER A 141 2.83 -14.97 -1.02
CA SER A 141 1.99 -14.46 -2.12
C SER A 141 2.67 -14.68 -3.47
N GLU A 142 1.89 -14.59 -4.55
CA GLU A 142 2.37 -14.57 -5.93
C GLU A 142 1.99 -13.24 -6.57
N ALA A 143 2.95 -12.54 -7.17
CA ALA A 143 2.83 -11.16 -7.58
C ALA A 143 3.35 -10.88 -8.99
N PHE A 144 2.71 -9.91 -9.66
CA PHE A 144 3.11 -9.36 -10.96
C PHE A 144 3.20 -7.84 -10.87
N TYR A 145 4.32 -7.29 -11.32
CA TYR A 145 4.66 -5.88 -11.18
C TYR A 145 4.55 -5.14 -12.50
N PHE A 146 3.98 -3.96 -12.44
CA PHE A 146 3.75 -3.07 -13.57
C PHE A 146 4.10 -1.63 -13.19
N THR A 147 4.25 -0.77 -14.21
CA THR A 147 4.24 0.68 -14.03
C THR A 147 3.06 1.26 -14.78
N ASP A 148 2.37 2.22 -14.17
CA ASP A 148 1.39 2.99 -14.89
C ASP A 148 2.05 3.95 -15.91
N PRO A 149 1.29 4.64 -16.79
CA PRO A 149 1.85 5.52 -17.81
C PRO A 149 2.65 6.71 -17.27
N GLU A 150 2.48 7.08 -15.99
CA GLU A 150 3.24 8.15 -15.35
C GLU A 150 4.40 7.64 -14.49
N GLY A 151 4.58 6.30 -14.41
CA GLY A 151 5.70 5.63 -13.77
C GLY A 151 5.45 5.23 -12.31
N ASN A 152 4.21 5.28 -11.82
CA ASN A 152 3.89 4.75 -10.51
C ASN A 152 3.87 3.22 -10.55
N GLY A 153 4.47 2.58 -9.56
CA GLY A 153 4.46 1.13 -9.44
C GLY A 153 3.07 0.59 -9.08
N VAL A 154 2.70 -0.51 -9.72
CA VAL A 154 1.48 -1.26 -9.44
C VAL A 154 1.86 -2.73 -9.29
N GLU A 155 1.42 -3.35 -8.20
CA GLU A 155 1.51 -4.79 -7.97
C GLU A 155 0.11 -5.39 -8.03
N LEU A 156 -0.03 -6.49 -8.77
CA LEU A 156 -1.21 -7.34 -8.76
C LEU A 156 -0.81 -8.66 -8.13
N TYR A 157 -1.48 -9.08 -7.07
CA TYR A 157 -1.07 -10.27 -6.33
C TYR A 157 -2.25 -11.01 -5.70
N HIS A 158 -2.02 -12.27 -5.33
CA HIS A 158 -2.89 -13.04 -4.46
C HIS A 158 -2.08 -13.68 -3.34
N ASP A 159 -2.69 -13.86 -2.19
CA ASP A 159 -2.06 -14.51 -1.06
C ASP A 159 -2.07 -16.02 -1.18
N ARG A 160 -1.00 -16.67 -0.75
CA ARG A 160 -1.03 -18.07 -0.42
C ARG A 160 -1.80 -18.28 0.88
N PRO A 161 -2.44 -19.45 1.10
CA PRO A 161 -3.16 -19.73 2.35
C PRO A 161 -2.29 -19.41 3.58
N ARG A 162 -2.82 -18.64 4.53
CA ARG A 162 -2.06 -18.17 5.71
C ARG A 162 -1.43 -19.29 6.53
N GLU A 163 -2.05 -20.45 6.58
CA GLU A 163 -1.54 -21.65 7.25
C GLU A 163 -0.27 -22.23 6.61
N THR A 164 0.06 -21.82 5.39
CA THR A 164 1.30 -22.22 4.70
C THR A 164 2.48 -21.26 4.98
N TRP A 165 2.20 -20.10 5.56
CA TRP A 165 3.23 -19.13 5.86
C TRP A 165 4.15 -19.61 6.98
N THR A 166 5.44 -19.47 6.76
CA THR A 166 6.45 -19.86 7.77
C THR A 166 6.86 -18.66 8.58
N TRP A 167 6.73 -18.78 9.91
CA TRP A 167 7.13 -17.74 10.85
C TRP A 167 8.30 -18.22 11.71
N GLN A 168 9.31 -17.37 11.88
CA GLN A 168 10.44 -17.60 12.77
C GLN A 168 10.78 -16.31 13.52
N ASP A 169 10.84 -16.39 14.85
CA ASP A 169 11.17 -15.25 15.75
C ASP A 169 10.31 -13.99 15.46
N GLY A 170 9.02 -14.17 15.15
CA GLY A 170 8.08 -13.08 14.84
C GLY A 170 8.23 -12.49 13.44
N GLN A 171 9.11 -13.06 12.61
CA GLN A 171 9.27 -12.66 11.21
C GLN A 171 8.72 -13.73 10.28
N VAL A 172 8.04 -13.29 9.22
CA VAL A 172 7.55 -14.17 8.15
C VAL A 172 8.66 -14.41 7.13
N ALA A 173 8.81 -15.66 6.73
CA ALA A 173 9.77 -16.02 5.69
C ALA A 173 9.24 -15.48 4.34
N MET A 174 9.99 -14.59 3.72
CA MET A 174 9.74 -14.05 2.39
C MET A 174 10.98 -14.17 1.53
N ASP A 175 10.78 -14.42 0.23
CA ASP A 175 11.83 -14.42 -0.79
C ASP A 175 11.26 -13.79 -2.08
N THR A 176 12.02 -13.78 -3.14
CA THR A 176 11.55 -13.39 -4.47
C THR A 176 12.04 -14.43 -5.48
N LEU A 177 11.22 -15.44 -5.68
CA LEU A 177 11.46 -16.47 -6.68
C LEU A 177 10.77 -16.08 -7.98
N TYR A 178 11.34 -16.46 -9.12
CA TYR A 178 10.78 -16.13 -10.41
C TYR A 178 9.49 -16.93 -10.70
N ILE A 179 8.46 -16.24 -11.18
CA ILE A 179 7.26 -16.85 -11.78
C ILE A 179 7.27 -16.56 -13.28
N ASP A 180 7.07 -17.59 -14.10
CA ASP A 180 6.80 -17.39 -15.54
C ASP A 180 5.35 -16.92 -15.73
N PRO A 181 5.10 -15.67 -16.20
CA PRO A 181 3.74 -15.17 -16.35
C PRO A 181 2.88 -15.99 -17.33
N ASN A 182 3.49 -16.58 -18.37
CA ASN A 182 2.74 -17.38 -19.32
C ASN A 182 2.33 -18.72 -18.70
N ALA A 183 3.22 -19.36 -17.95
CA ALA A 183 2.91 -20.59 -17.25
C ALA A 183 1.82 -20.35 -16.19
N PHE A 184 1.90 -19.28 -15.41
CA PHE A 184 0.90 -18.89 -14.44
C PHE A 184 -0.48 -18.66 -15.10
N MET A 185 -0.54 -17.92 -16.20
CA MET A 185 -1.78 -17.73 -16.95
C MET A 185 -2.33 -19.03 -17.54
N GLN A 186 -1.47 -19.90 -18.06
CA GLN A 186 -1.89 -21.21 -18.61
C GLN A 186 -2.50 -22.12 -17.52
N GLU A 187 -1.98 -22.05 -16.31
CA GLU A 187 -2.44 -22.87 -15.18
C GLU A 187 -3.75 -22.34 -14.57
N HIS A 188 -3.87 -21.00 -14.43
CA HIS A 188 -4.89 -20.40 -13.57
C HIS A 188 -5.98 -19.64 -14.34
N LEU A 189 -5.75 -19.20 -15.58
CA LEU A 189 -6.75 -18.42 -16.32
C LEU A 189 -7.92 -19.31 -16.74
N THR A 190 -9.10 -19.00 -16.21
CA THR A 190 -10.35 -19.66 -16.57
C THR A 190 -11.25 -18.73 -17.37
N ASP A 191 -12.12 -19.28 -18.23
CA ASP A 191 -13.11 -18.50 -18.99
C ASP A 191 -13.99 -17.64 -18.06
N ALA A 192 -14.44 -18.22 -16.94
CA ALA A 192 -15.26 -17.51 -15.96
C ALA A 192 -14.51 -16.34 -15.29
N ALA A 193 -13.22 -16.49 -14.99
CA ALA A 193 -12.42 -15.40 -14.43
C ALA A 193 -12.17 -14.30 -15.48
N LEU A 194 -11.91 -14.70 -16.73
CA LEU A 194 -11.74 -13.74 -17.82
C LEU A 194 -13.03 -12.96 -18.11
N GLU A 195 -14.19 -13.63 -18.16
CA GLU A 195 -15.50 -12.99 -18.32
C GLU A 195 -15.76 -11.97 -17.20
N ARG A 196 -15.50 -12.33 -15.94
CA ARG A 196 -15.61 -11.42 -14.80
C ARG A 196 -14.69 -10.21 -14.94
N ALA A 197 -13.43 -10.41 -15.30
CA ALA A 197 -12.46 -9.32 -15.46
C ALA A 197 -12.80 -8.36 -16.60
N LEU A 198 -13.52 -8.84 -17.63
CA LEU A 198 -13.95 -8.05 -18.79
C LEU A 198 -15.33 -7.43 -18.61
N SER A 199 -16.08 -7.82 -17.60
CA SER A 199 -17.41 -7.27 -17.32
C SER A 199 -17.24 -5.87 -16.74
N THR A 200 -17.84 -4.88 -17.40
CA THR A 200 -17.98 -3.51 -16.87
C THR A 200 -19.13 -3.39 -15.88
N ASP A 201 -20.02 -4.39 -15.86
CA ASP A 201 -21.18 -4.46 -14.97
C ASP A 201 -20.83 -5.29 -13.73
N VAL A 202 -19.86 -4.84 -12.95
CA VAL A 202 -19.52 -5.50 -11.69
C VAL A 202 -20.62 -5.21 -10.67
N VAL A 203 -21.72 -5.94 -10.78
CA VAL A 203 -22.77 -6.02 -9.77
C VAL A 203 -22.53 -7.29 -8.96
N GLY A 204 -21.61 -7.23 -8.03
CA GLY A 204 -21.30 -8.33 -7.12
C GLY A 204 -20.17 -7.94 -6.15
N PRO A 205 -20.06 -8.59 -5.00
CA PRO A 205 -18.89 -8.42 -4.16
C PRO A 205 -17.68 -8.91 -4.96
N ASP A 206 -16.83 -7.99 -5.34
CA ASP A 206 -15.47 -8.27 -5.78
C ASP A 206 -14.61 -7.92 -4.59
N ASP A 207 -13.97 -8.92 -4.02
CA ASP A 207 -13.22 -8.78 -2.77
C ASP A 207 -11.80 -8.22 -3.01
N THR A 208 -11.52 -7.73 -4.24
CA THR A 208 -10.25 -7.04 -4.53
C THR A 208 -10.12 -5.79 -3.65
N VAL A 209 -9.01 -5.71 -2.92
CA VAL A 209 -8.70 -4.60 -2.01
C VAL A 209 -7.30 -4.05 -2.27
N VAL A 210 -6.97 -2.90 -1.72
CA VAL A 210 -5.58 -2.50 -1.55
C VAL A 210 -5.02 -3.34 -0.41
N GLY A 211 -4.20 -4.32 -0.72
CA GLY A 211 -3.64 -5.22 0.28
C GLY A 211 -2.44 -4.61 0.99
N HIS A 212 -1.58 -3.88 0.24
CA HIS A 212 -0.47 -3.15 0.84
C HIS A 212 -0.01 -1.95 0.00
N VAL A 213 0.76 -1.07 0.66
CA VAL A 213 1.46 0.05 0.01
C VAL A 213 2.94 -0.04 0.32
N HIS A 214 3.77 0.02 -0.71
CA HIS A 214 5.22 0.03 -0.58
C HIS A 214 5.76 1.43 -0.87
N LEU A 215 6.52 1.98 0.06
CA LEU A 215 7.10 3.32 -0.02
C LEU A 215 8.62 3.27 -0.26
N GLN A 216 9.12 4.25 -0.98
CA GLN A 216 10.53 4.61 -1.00
C GLN A 216 10.80 5.59 0.13
N VAL A 217 11.81 5.30 0.97
CA VAL A 217 12.19 6.09 2.13
C VAL A 217 13.69 6.34 2.15
N GLY A 218 14.14 7.29 2.95
CA GLY A 218 15.58 7.62 3.01
C GLY A 218 16.40 6.72 3.94
N ASP A 219 15.77 6.15 4.97
CA ASP A 219 16.46 5.39 6.02
C ASP A 219 15.53 4.41 6.71
N ILE A 220 15.99 3.16 6.89
CA ILE A 220 15.17 2.07 7.47
C ILE A 220 15.03 2.23 9.00
N ALA A 221 16.03 2.74 9.70
CA ALA A 221 15.93 2.93 11.14
C ALA A 221 14.87 4.01 11.48
N THR A 222 14.88 5.13 10.73
CA THR A 222 13.87 6.18 10.82
C THR A 222 12.47 5.66 10.47
N ALA A 223 12.36 4.79 9.44
CA ALA A 223 11.08 4.16 9.09
C ALA A 223 10.57 3.27 10.23
N ARG A 224 11.44 2.48 10.85
CA ARG A 224 11.08 1.64 12.00
C ARG A 224 10.58 2.48 13.17
N GLU A 225 11.32 3.52 13.55
CA GLU A 225 10.91 4.42 14.65
C GLU A 225 9.51 5.01 14.40
N PHE A 226 9.20 5.36 13.15
CA PHE A 226 7.92 5.94 12.82
C PHE A 226 6.81 4.87 12.69
N TYR A 227 6.96 3.88 11.81
CA TYR A 227 5.88 2.94 11.51
C TYR A 227 5.67 1.88 12.61
N VAL A 228 6.74 1.44 13.28
CA VAL A 228 6.65 0.47 14.38
C VAL A 228 6.48 1.17 15.72
N ASP A 229 7.47 1.98 16.12
CA ASP A 229 7.54 2.49 17.50
C ASP A 229 6.57 3.65 17.76
N THR A 230 6.08 4.32 16.70
CA THR A 230 5.14 5.43 16.81
C THR A 230 3.73 5.06 16.36
N LEU A 231 3.53 4.51 15.15
CA LEU A 231 2.20 4.16 14.67
C LEU A 231 1.68 2.86 15.31
N GLY A 232 2.54 1.93 15.68
CA GLY A 232 2.17 0.68 16.33
C GLY A 232 1.90 -0.48 15.39
N PHE A 233 2.47 -0.47 14.18
CA PHE A 233 2.58 -1.69 13.37
C PHE A 233 3.60 -2.66 13.98
N GLU A 234 3.43 -3.94 13.71
CA GLU A 234 4.41 -4.98 14.01
C GLU A 234 5.36 -5.17 12.82
N ALA A 235 6.66 -5.26 13.08
CA ALA A 235 7.62 -5.57 12.01
C ALA A 235 7.58 -7.06 11.70
N THR A 236 7.11 -7.42 10.50
CA THR A 236 6.96 -8.79 10.03
C THR A 236 8.15 -9.32 9.24
N ALA A 237 8.94 -8.43 8.63
CA ALA A 237 10.26 -8.76 8.08
C ALA A 237 11.15 -7.52 8.09
N SER A 238 12.46 -7.74 8.28
CA SER A 238 13.45 -6.67 8.33
C SER A 238 14.71 -7.08 7.58
N LEU A 239 15.08 -6.24 6.61
CA LEU A 239 16.30 -6.35 5.81
C LEU A 239 17.13 -5.07 5.98
N PRO A 240 18.42 -5.07 5.65
CA PRO A 240 19.23 -3.84 5.74
C PRO A 240 18.66 -2.65 4.93
N SER A 241 17.94 -2.93 3.85
CA SER A 241 17.41 -1.92 2.91
C SER A 241 15.89 -1.95 2.75
N ALA A 242 15.18 -2.76 3.55
CA ALA A 242 13.72 -2.83 3.52
C ALA A 242 13.14 -3.22 4.89
N LEU A 243 11.97 -2.70 5.19
CA LEU A 243 11.18 -2.99 6.38
C LEU A 243 9.75 -3.30 5.94
N PHE A 244 9.19 -4.40 6.43
CA PHE A 244 7.82 -4.82 6.19
C PHE A 244 7.07 -4.79 7.52
N VAL A 245 5.90 -4.17 7.54
CA VAL A 245 5.13 -3.97 8.77
C VAL A 245 3.67 -4.30 8.56
N SER A 246 3.03 -4.83 9.61
CA SER A 246 1.65 -5.28 9.56
C SER A 246 0.93 -5.06 10.88
N ALA A 247 -0.38 -5.30 10.87
CA ALA A 247 -1.22 -5.54 12.02
C ALA A 247 -1.89 -6.91 11.88
N GLY A 248 -2.21 -7.59 13.00
CA GLY A 248 -2.98 -8.83 12.98
C GLY A 248 -2.33 -10.03 12.29
N GLY A 249 -0.98 -10.07 12.22
CA GLY A 249 -0.26 -11.22 11.67
C GLY A 249 -0.43 -11.39 10.15
N TYR A 250 -0.77 -10.34 9.41
CA TYR A 250 -0.67 -10.33 7.96
C TYR A 250 0.80 -10.19 7.53
N HIS A 251 1.19 -10.62 6.32
CA HIS A 251 2.59 -10.56 5.93
C HIS A 251 3.13 -9.13 5.84
N HIS A 252 2.36 -8.17 5.30
CA HIS A 252 2.59 -6.74 5.46
C HIS A 252 1.43 -5.91 4.89
N HIS A 253 1.07 -4.84 5.61
CA HIS A 253 0.18 -3.79 5.11
C HIS A 253 0.96 -2.62 4.53
N MET A 254 2.15 -2.37 5.07
CA MET A 254 3.07 -1.39 4.52
C MET A 254 4.48 -1.97 4.41
N ALA A 255 5.18 -1.53 3.40
CA ALA A 255 6.61 -1.79 3.26
C ALA A 255 7.36 -0.50 2.94
N MET A 256 8.59 -0.41 3.39
CA MET A 256 9.49 0.71 3.14
C MET A 256 10.82 0.18 2.64
N ASN A 257 11.37 0.79 1.58
CA ASN A 257 12.69 0.46 1.08
C ASN A 257 13.54 1.70 0.79
N THR A 258 14.86 1.47 0.70
CA THR A 258 15.84 2.49 0.33
C THR A 258 16.54 2.20 -1.00
N TRP A 259 16.02 1.26 -1.79
CA TRP A 259 16.70 0.74 -3.00
C TRP A 259 17.05 1.83 -4.02
N ASN A 260 16.17 2.80 -4.20
CA ASN A 260 16.37 3.92 -5.12
C ASN A 260 16.42 5.28 -4.40
N SER A 261 16.30 5.32 -3.06
CA SER A 261 16.03 6.55 -2.30
C SER A 261 16.87 6.66 -1.01
N GLN A 262 17.95 5.88 -0.89
CA GLN A 262 18.81 5.95 0.30
C GLN A 262 19.31 7.39 0.53
N GLY A 263 19.11 7.89 1.76
CA GLY A 263 19.48 9.24 2.14
C GLY A 263 18.49 10.32 1.71
N ALA A 264 17.33 9.95 1.12
CA ALA A 264 16.29 10.92 0.77
C ALA A 264 15.79 11.65 2.02
N GLY A 265 15.67 12.97 1.90
CA GLY A 265 15.01 13.82 2.90
C GLY A 265 13.51 13.97 2.65
N PRO A 266 12.85 14.86 3.42
CA PRO A 266 11.45 15.20 3.20
C PRO A 266 11.21 15.71 1.77
N ARG A 267 10.19 15.14 1.11
CA ARG A 267 9.83 15.50 -0.26
C ARG A 267 8.89 16.71 -0.32
N ALA A 268 8.92 17.40 -1.42
CA ALA A 268 7.86 18.34 -1.80
C ALA A 268 6.67 17.60 -2.40
N SER A 269 5.55 18.28 -2.59
CA SER A 269 4.42 17.77 -3.36
C SER A 269 4.82 17.58 -4.82
N THR A 270 4.63 16.39 -5.35
CA THR A 270 4.96 16.01 -6.74
C THR A 270 3.81 15.18 -7.33
N LEU A 271 3.86 14.94 -8.62
CA LEU A 271 3.11 13.84 -9.24
C LEU A 271 3.51 12.50 -8.57
N GLY A 272 2.62 11.53 -8.61
CA GLY A 272 2.73 10.26 -7.92
C GLY A 272 1.96 10.25 -6.60
N LEU A 273 2.54 9.77 -5.51
CA LEU A 273 1.83 9.60 -4.24
C LEU A 273 1.24 10.90 -3.70
N GLY A 274 -0.06 10.95 -3.62
CA GLY A 274 -0.83 12.00 -2.93
C GLY A 274 -1.11 11.64 -1.48
N GLN A 275 -1.59 10.41 -1.21
CA GLN A 275 -1.99 9.98 0.12
C GLN A 275 -2.02 8.46 0.22
N VAL A 276 -1.60 7.94 1.38
CA VAL A 276 -1.85 6.56 1.82
C VAL A 276 -3.00 6.59 2.80
N ALA A 277 -4.01 5.73 2.61
CA ALA A 277 -5.13 5.61 3.54
C ALA A 277 -5.09 4.27 4.28
N ILE A 278 -5.36 4.34 5.59
CA ILE A 278 -5.39 3.22 6.52
C ILE A 278 -6.76 3.21 7.18
N SER A 279 -7.38 2.05 7.25
CA SER A 279 -8.66 1.80 7.90
C SER A 279 -8.45 1.13 9.25
N VAL A 280 -9.11 1.63 10.28
CA VAL A 280 -9.14 1.03 11.61
C VAL A 280 -10.58 0.72 12.03
N PRO A 281 -10.83 -0.29 12.90
CA PRO A 281 -12.19 -0.77 13.16
C PRO A 281 -13.02 0.15 14.06
N SER A 282 -12.40 1.07 14.83
CA SER A 282 -13.15 1.87 15.81
C SER A 282 -12.57 3.27 16.06
N GLU A 283 -13.40 4.15 16.58
CA GLU A 283 -13.00 5.48 17.08
C GLU A 283 -12.00 5.40 18.26
N ASP A 284 -12.04 4.32 19.03
CA ASP A 284 -11.08 4.10 20.12
C ASP A 284 -9.68 3.84 19.56
N ASP A 285 -9.56 3.17 18.39
CA ASP A 285 -8.29 2.96 17.69
C ASP A 285 -7.71 4.28 17.16
N VAL A 286 -8.57 5.15 16.60
CA VAL A 286 -8.17 6.50 16.18
C VAL A 286 -7.69 7.31 17.38
N THR A 287 -8.43 7.28 18.49
CA THR A 287 -8.06 7.99 19.73
C THR A 287 -6.72 7.49 20.28
N ALA A 288 -6.50 6.18 20.33
CA ALA A 288 -5.24 5.59 20.76
C ALA A 288 -4.06 6.03 19.86
N LEU A 289 -4.29 6.13 18.55
CA LEU A 289 -3.28 6.61 17.59
C LEU A 289 -2.99 8.11 17.79
N VAL A 290 -4.03 8.95 18.00
CA VAL A 290 -3.87 10.37 18.33
C VAL A 290 -3.00 10.55 19.57
N ASP A 291 -3.23 9.75 20.60
CA ASP A 291 -2.43 9.78 21.84
C ASP A 291 -0.96 9.39 21.58
N ARG A 292 -0.72 8.35 20.76
CA ARG A 292 0.66 7.95 20.41
C ARG A 292 1.40 9.04 19.64
N LEU A 293 0.77 9.60 18.59
CA LEU A 293 1.32 10.69 17.79
C LEU A 293 1.60 11.94 18.64
N SER A 294 0.67 12.29 19.54
CA SER A 294 0.82 13.43 20.47
C SER A 294 2.03 13.24 21.40
N ARG A 295 2.21 12.05 21.97
CA ARG A 295 3.36 11.73 22.84
C ARG A 295 4.71 11.85 22.11
N ARG A 296 4.70 11.64 20.78
CA ARG A 296 5.88 11.77 19.91
C ARG A 296 6.03 13.17 19.28
N GLY A 297 5.11 14.10 19.57
CA GLY A 297 5.14 15.46 19.02
C GLY A 297 4.87 15.55 17.52
N ILE A 298 4.25 14.51 16.94
CA ILE A 298 3.88 14.49 15.52
C ILE A 298 2.72 15.46 15.29
N GLN A 299 2.90 16.36 14.32
CA GLN A 299 1.83 17.28 13.93
C GLN A 299 0.75 16.51 13.14
N MET A 300 -0.49 16.70 13.52
CA MET A 300 -1.63 16.02 12.91
C MET A 300 -2.83 16.96 12.78
N ARG A 301 -3.76 16.57 11.93
CA ARG A 301 -5.07 17.22 11.74
C ARG A 301 -6.14 16.16 11.93
N HIS A 302 -7.14 16.43 12.76
CA HIS A 302 -8.26 15.55 12.99
C HIS A 302 -9.55 16.37 12.85
N ASP A 303 -10.43 15.99 11.93
CA ASP A 303 -11.68 16.70 11.62
C ASP A 303 -12.92 16.05 12.27
N GLY A 304 -12.71 15.07 13.14
CA GLY A 304 -13.76 14.30 13.82
C GLY A 304 -14.06 12.95 13.16
N ALA A 305 -13.66 12.76 11.91
CA ALA A 305 -13.84 11.49 11.17
C ALA A 305 -12.52 10.94 10.67
N THR A 306 -11.60 11.83 10.29
CA THR A 306 -10.35 11.46 9.61
C THR A 306 -9.16 12.09 10.30
N LEU A 307 -8.17 11.28 10.62
CA LEU A 307 -6.89 11.69 11.18
C LEU A 307 -5.84 11.74 10.05
N ARG A 308 -5.14 12.87 9.90
CA ARG A 308 -4.11 13.09 8.87
C ARG A 308 -2.82 13.59 9.48
N PHE A 309 -1.72 12.99 9.06
CA PHE A 309 -0.36 13.36 9.45
C PHE A 309 0.65 12.97 8.37
N ASP A 310 1.84 13.55 8.45
CA ASP A 310 2.93 13.22 7.53
C ASP A 310 3.89 12.21 8.19
N ASP A 311 4.42 11.29 7.38
CA ASP A 311 5.58 10.50 7.78
C ASP A 311 6.88 11.37 7.76
N PRO A 312 8.05 10.85 8.16
CA PRO A 312 9.31 11.61 8.14
C PRO A 312 9.71 12.17 6.78
N TRP A 313 9.22 11.59 5.70
CA TRP A 313 9.50 12.02 4.31
C TRP A 313 8.38 12.84 3.69
N LYS A 314 7.41 13.26 4.49
CA LYS A 314 6.25 14.03 4.02
C LYS A 314 5.34 13.23 3.07
N ASN A 315 5.27 11.91 3.24
CA ASN A 315 4.18 11.13 2.71
C ASN A 315 2.96 11.35 3.61
N LEU A 316 1.86 11.79 3.02
CA LEU A 316 0.62 12.02 3.76
C LEU A 316 -0.03 10.67 4.08
N ILE A 317 -0.29 10.44 5.35
CA ILE A 317 -1.03 9.29 5.88
C ILE A 317 -2.39 9.77 6.36
N GLU A 318 -3.43 9.07 5.98
CA GLU A 318 -4.78 9.25 6.48
C GLU A 318 -5.22 8.00 7.24
N VAL A 319 -5.89 8.18 8.37
CA VAL A 319 -6.50 7.08 9.14
C VAL A 319 -7.96 7.42 9.41
N ALA A 320 -8.86 6.49 9.10
CA ALA A 320 -10.30 6.62 9.32
C ALA A 320 -10.91 5.32 9.81
N VAL A 321 -12.08 5.42 10.46
CA VAL A 321 -12.89 4.25 10.83
C VAL A 321 -13.69 3.80 9.62
N ARG A 322 -13.64 2.51 9.34
CA ARG A 322 -14.45 1.87 8.29
C ARG A 322 -14.93 0.48 8.68
#